data_c9e6b32fbc581b86e41bb6c8ecaa62ce
#
_entry.id   c9e6b32fbc581b86e41bb6c8ecaa62ce
#
_cell.length_a   1.000
_cell.length_b   1.000
_cell.length_c   1.000
_cell.angle_alpha   90.00
_cell.angle_beta   90.00
_cell.angle_gamma   90.00
#
_symmetry.space_group_name_H-M   'P 1'
#
loop_
_entity.id
_entity.type
_entity.pdbx_description
1 polymer ?
#
loop_
_entity_poly.entity_id
_entity_poly.type
_entity_poly.pdbx_seq_one_letter_code
_entity_poly.pdbx_strand_id
1 'polypeptide(L)'
;MAKTAPRRRKAKPASKHSEGDSGHSVHGDTALVQRNLPALMRSMTFARMVKENSRFLLAIKDLRWLFPPVCQRKDQAVLTETERSRYICAFNMINNDGTLGQLVDVHSEMHMQHTNARLLPWHRVFLYLFEEALHNYHPDVCIPYWDWTKPEEQQFPGWLSGVLPTVHTPTQTINVIRAPGSGGGLASIVSGTATAMSKTTYGQFSSPINGIHGSVHIWVGGTMSDAAVSPADPVFWLHHANLDRLWWAWYNSPQGNHQNPPLSGSDALMDPWTYTEPDTRNIASLHYAYV
;
A
#
# COMPACT_ATOMS: atom_id res chain seq x y z
N MET A 1 -17.78 -66.97 -15.95
CA MET A 1 -18.91 -66.63 -16.86
C MET A 1 -18.79 -65.14 -17.16
N ALA A 2 -18.33 -64.85 -18.33
CA ALA A 2 -18.92 -64.22 -19.49
C ALA A 2 -19.11 -62.71 -19.26
N LYS A 3 -18.24 -61.89 -19.81
CA LYS A 3 -18.29 -61.10 -21.07
C LYS A 3 -19.51 -60.15 -21.11
N THR A 4 -19.29 -58.84 -21.27
CA THR A 4 -19.24 -58.17 -22.58
C THR A 4 -18.99 -56.66 -22.41
N ALA A 5 -18.04 -56.12 -23.12
CA ALA A 5 -18.03 -54.73 -23.56
C ALA A 5 -18.96 -54.58 -24.76
N PRO A 6 -19.56 -53.41 -25.01
CA PRO A 6 -19.33 -52.82 -26.30
C PRO A 6 -19.42 -51.30 -26.46
N ARG A 7 -18.84 -50.93 -27.50
CA ARG A 7 -19.14 -50.05 -28.65
C ARG A 7 -18.86 -48.57 -28.55
N ARG A 8 -17.76 -48.23 -29.20
CA ARG A 8 -17.52 -46.96 -29.92
C ARG A 8 -18.72 -46.57 -30.79
N ARG A 9 -19.10 -45.31 -30.73
CA ARG A 9 -19.80 -44.64 -31.85
C ARG A 9 -18.99 -43.42 -32.33
N LYS A 10 -18.88 -43.41 -33.66
CA LYS A 10 -18.10 -42.56 -34.53
C LYS A 10 -18.52 -41.09 -34.47
N ALA A 11 -17.55 -40.24 -34.73
CA ALA A 11 -17.70 -38.82 -35.08
C ALA A 11 -18.46 -38.64 -36.40
N LYS A 12 -19.12 -37.52 -36.52
CA LYS A 12 -19.51 -36.92 -37.78
C LYS A 12 -19.26 -35.40 -37.75
N PRO A 13 -18.94 -34.76 -38.86
CA PRO A 13 -18.13 -33.58 -38.91
C PRO A 13 -18.94 -32.26 -39.01
N ALA A 14 -18.19 -31.18 -38.85
CA ALA A 14 -18.45 -29.76 -38.99
C ALA A 14 -19.51 -29.31 -39.97
N SER A 15 -20.26 -28.28 -39.59
CA SER A 15 -20.75 -27.26 -40.50
C SER A 15 -20.36 -25.88 -39.97
N LYS A 16 -19.68 -25.14 -40.83
CA LYS A 16 -19.37 -23.70 -40.70
C LYS A 16 -20.63 -22.88 -40.95
N HIS A 17 -20.83 -21.84 -40.14
CA HIS A 17 -21.36 -20.50 -40.51
C HIS A 17 -21.03 -19.61 -39.32
N SER A 18 -20.19 -18.69 -39.44
CA SER A 18 -20.03 -17.35 -39.96
C SER A 18 -20.91 -16.32 -39.25
N GLU A 19 -20.15 -15.30 -38.75
CA GLU A 19 -20.61 -13.93 -38.43
C GLU A 19 -21.45 -13.82 -37.16
N GLY A 20 -20.95 -13.16 -36.16
CA GLY A 20 -20.40 -11.85 -36.00
C GLY A 20 -21.19 -11.18 -34.92
N ASP A 21 -20.68 -11.15 -33.71
CA ASP A 21 -20.98 -10.03 -32.82
C ASP A 21 -19.77 -9.86 -31.86
N SER A 22 -19.02 -8.82 -32.14
CA SER A 22 -17.91 -8.40 -31.33
C SER A 22 -18.42 -7.61 -30.12
N GLY A 23 -19.08 -8.32 -29.21
CA GLY A 23 -19.31 -7.87 -27.86
C GLY A 23 -17.99 -7.95 -27.11
N HIS A 24 -17.14 -6.92 -27.18
CA HIS A 24 -16.02 -6.76 -26.26
C HIS A 24 -16.59 -6.63 -24.85
N SER A 25 -16.64 -7.76 -24.15
CA SER A 25 -16.82 -7.81 -22.71
C SER A 25 -15.66 -7.01 -22.08
N VAL A 26 -15.97 -5.84 -21.55
CA VAL A 26 -15.04 -4.96 -20.80
C VAL A 26 -14.86 -5.51 -19.37
N HIS A 27 -14.81 -6.82 -19.22
CA HIS A 27 -14.29 -7.46 -18.04
C HIS A 27 -12.82 -7.79 -18.31
N GLY A 28 -12.00 -6.73 -18.40
CA GLY A 28 -10.55 -6.85 -18.31
C GLY A 28 -10.24 -7.58 -17.01
N ASP A 29 -9.45 -8.62 -17.15
CA ASP A 29 -8.94 -9.45 -16.06
C ASP A 29 -8.49 -8.56 -14.89
N THR A 30 -9.25 -8.57 -13.81
CA THR A 30 -9.00 -7.79 -12.61
C THR A 30 -7.60 -8.07 -12.04
N ALA A 31 -7.10 -9.29 -12.20
CA ALA A 31 -5.75 -9.67 -11.81
C ALA A 31 -4.68 -8.96 -12.65
N LEU A 32 -4.93 -8.74 -13.94
CA LEU A 32 -4.02 -8.00 -14.83
C LEU A 32 -4.01 -6.51 -14.48
N VAL A 33 -5.15 -5.95 -14.12
CA VAL A 33 -5.30 -4.56 -13.64
C VAL A 33 -4.57 -4.38 -12.32
N GLN A 34 -4.72 -5.30 -11.37
CA GLN A 34 -4.04 -5.24 -10.07
C GLN A 34 -2.52 -5.39 -10.20
N ARG A 35 -2.03 -6.30 -11.06
CA ARG A 35 -0.58 -6.50 -11.28
C ARG A 35 0.12 -5.29 -11.91
N ASN A 36 -0.60 -4.53 -12.71
CA ASN A 36 -0.04 -3.40 -13.47
C ASN A 36 -0.70 -2.06 -13.09
N LEU A 37 -1.31 -1.98 -11.90
CA LEU A 37 -2.04 -0.77 -11.47
C LEU A 37 -1.21 0.52 -11.65
N PRO A 38 0.09 0.61 -11.26
CA PRO A 38 0.88 1.81 -11.48
C PRO A 38 1.19 2.08 -12.95
N ALA A 39 1.50 1.05 -13.73
CA ALA A 39 1.75 1.18 -15.16
C ALA A 39 0.45 1.50 -15.91
N LEU A 40 -0.66 0.90 -15.50
CA LEU A 40 -1.98 1.16 -16.07
C LEU A 40 -2.47 2.57 -15.70
N MET A 41 -2.28 3.02 -14.47
CA MET A 41 -2.61 4.38 -14.04
C MET A 41 -1.79 5.42 -14.84
N ARG A 42 -0.49 5.22 -15.00
CA ARG A 42 0.36 6.08 -15.85
C ARG A 42 -0.06 6.02 -17.31
N SER A 43 -0.36 4.84 -17.84
CA SER A 43 -0.81 4.64 -19.22
C SER A 43 -2.21 5.24 -19.48
N MET A 44 -3.15 5.04 -18.58
CA MET A 44 -4.49 5.65 -18.66
C MET A 44 -4.42 7.18 -18.57
N THR A 45 -3.57 7.69 -17.74
CA THR A 45 -3.35 9.13 -17.57
C THR A 45 -2.69 9.72 -18.80
N PHE A 46 -1.68 9.06 -19.37
CA PHE A 46 -1.04 9.45 -20.62
C PHE A 46 -2.04 9.36 -21.82
N ALA A 47 -2.80 8.29 -21.91
CA ALA A 47 -3.83 8.13 -22.94
C ALA A 47 -4.95 9.18 -22.80
N ARG A 48 -5.35 9.53 -21.59
CA ARG A 48 -6.30 10.60 -21.32
C ARG A 48 -5.73 11.96 -21.70
N MET A 49 -4.49 12.25 -21.35
CA MET A 49 -3.75 13.44 -21.79
C MET A 49 -3.72 13.56 -23.31
N VAL A 50 -3.39 12.49 -24.02
CA VAL A 50 -3.32 12.46 -25.48
C VAL A 50 -4.70 12.67 -26.11
N LYS A 51 -5.76 12.15 -25.52
CA LYS A 51 -7.14 12.28 -26.01
C LYS A 51 -7.74 13.68 -25.78
N GLU A 52 -7.30 14.37 -24.74
CA GLU A 52 -7.75 15.73 -24.40
C GLU A 52 -6.85 16.83 -24.98
N ASN A 53 -6.04 16.52 -25.97
CA ASN A 53 -4.85 17.23 -26.43
C ASN A 53 -5.07 18.63 -27.07
N SER A 54 -6.29 19.04 -27.36
CA SER A 54 -6.54 20.43 -27.77
C SER A 54 -6.47 21.44 -26.60
N ARG A 55 -6.45 20.94 -25.36
CA ARG A 55 -6.29 21.75 -24.13
C ARG A 55 -4.89 21.63 -23.51
N PHE A 56 -4.04 20.76 -24.06
CA PHE A 56 -2.71 20.46 -23.50
C PHE A 56 -1.77 21.68 -23.47
N LEU A 57 -1.84 22.57 -24.45
CA LEU A 57 -1.06 23.80 -24.48
C LEU A 57 -1.52 24.85 -23.43
N LEU A 58 -2.75 24.76 -22.94
CA LEU A 58 -3.24 25.58 -21.84
C LEU A 58 -2.95 24.96 -20.46
N ALA A 59 -2.67 23.66 -20.41
CA ALA A 59 -2.37 22.89 -19.21
C ALA A 59 -0.87 22.83 -18.87
N ILE A 60 -0.03 23.69 -19.49
CA ILE A 60 1.36 23.90 -19.03
C ILE A 60 1.42 24.33 -17.55
N LYS A 61 0.31 24.69 -16.94
CA LYS A 61 0.20 24.83 -15.48
C LYS A 61 0.39 23.51 -14.71
N ASP A 62 0.23 22.36 -15.36
CA ASP A 62 0.40 21.05 -14.74
C ASP A 62 1.53 20.23 -15.36
N LEU A 63 2.74 20.83 -15.44
CA LEU A 63 3.99 20.08 -15.59
C LEU A 63 4.22 19.04 -14.46
N ARG A 64 3.34 18.98 -13.48
CA ARG A 64 3.32 18.00 -12.40
C ARG A 64 3.27 16.55 -12.90
N TRP A 65 2.74 16.31 -14.09
CA TRP A 65 2.72 14.99 -14.71
C TRP A 65 4.06 14.54 -15.28
N LEU A 66 4.88 15.49 -15.70
CA LEU A 66 6.25 15.23 -16.19
C LEU A 66 7.25 15.22 -15.04
N PHE A 67 6.97 15.99 -14.00
CA PHE A 67 7.79 16.13 -12.80
C PHE A 67 6.84 16.15 -11.60
N PRO A 68 6.33 14.98 -11.16
CA PRO A 68 5.48 14.94 -9.97
C PRO A 68 6.26 15.56 -8.81
N PRO A 69 5.64 16.47 -8.05
CA PRO A 69 6.31 17.06 -6.90
C PRO A 69 6.70 15.92 -5.95
N VAL A 70 7.91 15.99 -5.42
CA VAL A 70 8.35 15.06 -4.38
C VAL A 70 7.43 15.25 -3.17
N CYS A 71 6.71 14.21 -2.81
CA CYS A 71 5.81 14.23 -1.67
C CYS A 71 6.61 14.33 -0.37
N GLN A 72 6.41 15.39 0.40
CA GLN A 72 7.08 15.58 1.68
C GLN A 72 6.24 14.99 2.79
N ARG A 73 6.54 13.77 3.17
CA ARG A 73 5.86 13.07 4.27
C ARG A 73 6.30 13.69 5.60
N LYS A 74 5.36 14.35 6.26
CA LYS A 74 5.56 15.08 7.52
C LYS A 74 5.16 14.24 8.71
N ASP A 75 5.71 14.60 9.85
CA ASP A 75 5.19 14.16 11.13
C ASP A 75 3.73 14.62 11.30
N GLN A 76 2.85 13.72 11.72
CA GLN A 76 1.44 14.02 11.93
C GLN A 76 1.21 15.10 12.99
N ALA A 77 2.15 15.25 13.93
CA ALA A 77 2.07 16.24 15.00
C ALA A 77 2.19 17.68 14.48
N VAL A 78 2.95 17.90 13.39
CA VAL A 78 3.17 19.24 12.82
C VAL A 78 2.23 19.59 11.66
N LEU A 79 1.33 18.67 11.29
CA LEU A 79 0.34 18.96 10.24
C LEU A 79 -0.58 20.10 10.65
N THR A 80 -0.81 21.02 9.71
CA THR A 80 -1.86 22.02 9.83
C THR A 80 -3.25 21.38 9.76
N GLU A 81 -4.25 22.05 10.27
CA GLU A 81 -5.64 21.61 10.17
C GLU A 81 -6.09 21.41 8.71
N THR A 82 -5.60 22.25 7.81
CA THR A 82 -5.85 22.12 6.37
C THR A 82 -5.26 20.84 5.79
N GLU A 83 -4.03 20.48 6.17
CA GLU A 83 -3.39 19.23 5.72
C GLU A 83 -4.13 18.01 6.26
N ARG A 84 -4.52 18.01 7.54
CA ARG A 84 -5.32 16.93 8.15
C ARG A 84 -6.66 16.76 7.43
N SER A 85 -7.37 17.87 7.20
CA SER A 85 -8.66 17.86 6.51
C SER A 85 -8.55 17.36 5.08
N ARG A 86 -7.50 17.73 4.34
CA ARG A 86 -7.25 17.27 2.97
C ARG A 86 -6.91 15.78 2.94
N TYR A 87 -6.09 15.29 3.87
CA TYR A 87 -5.80 13.86 4.00
C TYR A 87 -7.08 13.06 4.23
N ILE A 88 -7.91 13.47 5.21
CA ILE A 88 -9.20 12.81 5.48
C ILE A 88 -10.12 12.87 4.25
N CYS A 89 -10.18 14.01 3.56
CA CYS A 89 -10.99 14.15 2.35
C CYS A 89 -10.52 13.18 1.26
N ALA A 90 -9.23 13.16 0.93
CA ALA A 90 -8.66 12.26 -0.06
C ALA A 90 -8.89 10.79 0.31
N PHE A 91 -8.69 10.43 1.58
CA PHE A 91 -8.95 9.09 2.10
C PHE A 91 -10.43 8.68 1.89
N ASN A 92 -11.37 9.56 2.22
CA ASN A 92 -12.79 9.30 2.01
C ASN A 92 -13.15 9.16 0.52
N MET A 93 -12.50 9.92 -0.36
CA MET A 93 -12.73 9.83 -1.81
C MET A 93 -12.32 8.48 -2.37
N ILE A 94 -11.12 7.97 -2.00
CA ILE A 94 -10.67 6.63 -2.43
C ILE A 94 -11.44 5.49 -1.75
N ASN A 95 -12.04 5.74 -0.58
CA ASN A 95 -12.97 4.80 0.04
C ASN A 95 -14.29 4.74 -0.73
N ASN A 96 -14.84 5.90 -1.11
CA ASN A 96 -16.11 6.00 -1.80
C ASN A 96 -16.06 5.43 -3.23
N ASP A 97 -14.92 5.51 -3.92
CA ASP A 97 -14.75 4.94 -5.27
C ASP A 97 -14.35 3.46 -5.26
N GLY A 98 -14.15 2.87 -4.07
CA GLY A 98 -13.80 1.46 -3.89
C GLY A 98 -12.30 1.15 -3.98
N THR A 99 -11.43 2.13 -4.29
CA THR A 99 -9.98 1.95 -4.38
C THR A 99 -9.38 1.48 -3.06
N LEU A 100 -9.83 2.06 -1.93
CA LEU A 100 -9.38 1.63 -0.61
C LEU A 100 -9.76 0.17 -0.34
N GLY A 101 -10.98 -0.24 -0.69
CA GLY A 101 -11.43 -1.62 -0.53
C GLY A 101 -10.57 -2.62 -1.31
N GLN A 102 -10.11 -2.26 -2.51
CA GLN A 102 -9.19 -3.09 -3.30
C GLN A 102 -7.80 -3.18 -2.64
N LEU A 103 -7.29 -2.08 -2.10
CA LEU A 103 -6.02 -2.09 -1.37
C LEU A 103 -6.09 -2.97 -0.12
N VAL A 104 -7.18 -2.89 0.63
CA VAL A 104 -7.40 -3.77 1.81
C VAL A 104 -7.44 -5.24 1.40
N ASP A 105 -8.10 -5.56 0.31
CA ASP A 105 -8.21 -6.93 -0.22
C ASP A 105 -6.83 -7.48 -0.62
N VAL A 106 -6.01 -6.68 -1.32
CA VAL A 106 -4.61 -7.04 -1.66
C VAL A 106 -3.79 -7.32 -0.41
N HIS A 107 -3.91 -6.48 0.64
CA HIS A 107 -3.18 -6.71 1.89
C HIS A 107 -3.62 -8.01 2.59
N SER A 108 -4.91 -8.30 2.58
CA SER A 108 -5.47 -9.54 3.12
C SER A 108 -4.92 -10.78 2.41
N GLU A 109 -4.85 -10.76 1.08
CA GLU A 109 -4.28 -11.86 0.28
C GLU A 109 -2.77 -12.02 0.48
N MET A 110 -2.06 -10.92 0.75
CA MET A 110 -0.59 -10.87 0.87
C MET A 110 -0.09 -10.96 2.32
N HIS A 111 -0.86 -11.53 3.24
CA HIS A 111 -0.50 -11.63 4.67
C HIS A 111 0.87 -12.26 4.95
N MET A 112 1.37 -13.11 4.05
CA MET A 112 2.69 -13.73 4.15
C MET A 112 3.85 -12.71 4.09
N GLN A 113 3.60 -11.50 3.65
CA GLN A 113 4.60 -10.42 3.59
C GLN A 113 5.03 -9.92 4.98
N HIS A 114 4.24 -10.22 6.03
CA HIS A 114 4.48 -9.72 7.38
C HIS A 114 5.55 -10.50 8.17
N THR A 115 5.99 -11.67 7.72
CA THR A 115 6.82 -12.57 8.54
C THR A 115 8.26 -12.74 8.04
N ASN A 116 8.68 -11.97 7.05
CA ASN A 116 9.97 -12.16 6.40
C ASN A 116 10.66 -10.83 6.04
N ALA A 117 11.80 -10.92 5.35
CA ALA A 117 12.58 -9.77 4.91
C ALA A 117 11.83 -8.82 3.96
N ARG A 118 10.67 -9.23 3.43
CA ARG A 118 9.85 -8.46 2.49
C ARG A 118 8.94 -7.44 3.19
N LEU A 119 8.73 -7.52 4.51
CA LEU A 119 7.82 -6.61 5.22
C LEU A 119 8.04 -5.14 4.82
N LEU A 120 9.26 -4.64 4.98
CA LEU A 120 9.53 -3.23 4.75
C LEU A 120 9.48 -2.85 3.26
N PRO A 121 10.16 -3.55 2.32
CA PRO A 121 10.09 -3.19 0.91
C PRO A 121 8.69 -3.38 0.31
N TRP A 122 7.93 -4.39 0.74
CA TRP A 122 6.57 -4.60 0.28
C TRP A 122 5.64 -3.45 0.73
N HIS A 123 5.70 -3.09 2.01
CA HIS A 123 4.90 -1.99 2.53
C HIS A 123 5.32 -0.62 1.97
N ARG A 124 6.58 -0.45 1.57
CA ARG A 124 7.03 0.75 0.85
C ARG A 124 6.31 0.92 -0.48
N VAL A 125 6.19 -0.16 -1.25
CA VAL A 125 5.41 -0.14 -2.50
C VAL A 125 3.93 0.10 -2.20
N PHE A 126 3.40 -0.53 -1.17
CA PHE A 126 1.99 -0.39 -0.77
C PHE A 126 1.64 1.04 -0.36
N LEU A 127 2.50 1.69 0.43
CA LEU A 127 2.39 3.11 0.76
C LEU A 127 2.46 4.01 -0.47
N TYR A 128 3.39 3.74 -1.38
CA TYR A 128 3.50 4.50 -2.63
C TYR A 128 2.21 4.41 -3.44
N LEU A 129 1.64 3.23 -3.61
CA LEU A 129 0.42 3.03 -4.37
C LEU A 129 -0.81 3.68 -3.71
N PHE A 130 -0.88 3.64 -2.39
CA PHE A 130 -1.91 4.36 -1.65
C PHE A 130 -1.76 5.89 -1.83
N GLU A 131 -0.56 6.42 -1.76
CA GLU A 131 -0.29 7.86 -1.97
C GLU A 131 -0.67 8.29 -3.38
N GLU A 132 -0.33 7.50 -4.41
CA GLU A 132 -0.77 7.73 -5.79
C GLU A 132 -2.30 7.71 -5.93
N ALA A 133 -2.99 6.85 -5.18
CA ALA A 133 -4.45 6.86 -5.15
C ALA A 133 -5.03 8.14 -4.54
N LEU A 134 -4.43 8.66 -3.45
CA LEU A 134 -4.82 9.95 -2.87
C LEU A 134 -4.62 11.11 -3.87
N HIS A 135 -3.54 11.06 -4.66
CA HIS A 135 -3.20 12.10 -5.64
C HIS A 135 -4.22 12.21 -6.78
N ASN A 136 -5.05 11.19 -7.04
CA ASN A 136 -6.16 11.31 -7.99
C ASN A 136 -7.18 12.36 -7.58
N TYR A 137 -7.29 12.66 -6.29
CA TYR A 137 -8.24 13.62 -5.73
C TYR A 137 -7.58 14.89 -5.22
N HIS A 138 -6.45 14.73 -4.52
CA HIS A 138 -5.68 15.82 -3.93
C HIS A 138 -4.18 15.64 -4.23
N PRO A 139 -3.67 16.21 -5.34
CA PRO A 139 -2.28 15.99 -5.79
C PRO A 139 -1.18 16.48 -4.85
N ASP A 140 -1.55 17.26 -3.85
CA ASP A 140 -0.66 17.84 -2.83
C ASP A 140 -0.75 17.13 -1.47
N VAL A 141 -1.57 16.07 -1.36
CA VAL A 141 -1.68 15.29 -0.13
C VAL A 141 -0.59 14.24 -0.07
N CYS A 142 0.18 14.26 0.99
CA CYS A 142 1.17 13.24 1.29
C CYS A 142 0.75 12.43 2.51
N ILE A 143 1.18 11.16 2.59
CA ILE A 143 0.94 10.34 3.79
C ILE A 143 1.74 10.92 4.94
N PRO A 144 1.14 11.37 6.04
CA PRO A 144 1.90 11.74 7.22
C PRO A 144 2.41 10.49 7.94
N TYR A 145 3.49 10.63 8.72
CA TYR A 145 3.90 9.56 9.61
C TYR A 145 3.53 9.87 11.06
N TRP A 146 3.27 8.84 11.85
CA TRP A 146 3.05 8.93 13.29
C TRP A 146 4.32 8.45 14.01
N ASP A 147 5.10 9.40 14.56
CA ASP A 147 6.36 9.07 15.23
C ASP A 147 6.15 8.62 16.68
N TRP A 148 5.57 7.46 16.85
CA TRP A 148 5.34 6.83 18.14
C TRP A 148 6.66 6.52 18.91
N THR A 149 7.84 6.76 18.33
CA THR A 149 9.12 6.67 19.05
C THR A 149 9.37 7.90 19.93
N LYS A 150 8.72 9.03 19.66
CA LYS A 150 8.80 10.25 20.48
C LYS A 150 7.86 10.16 21.68
N PRO A 151 8.33 10.49 22.91
CA PRO A 151 7.49 10.43 24.11
C PRO A 151 6.17 11.21 23.99
N GLU A 152 6.19 12.38 23.37
CA GLU A 152 5.02 13.25 23.16
C GLU A 152 3.99 12.70 22.17
N GLU A 153 4.39 11.75 21.34
CA GLU A 153 3.52 11.10 20.36
C GLU A 153 3.16 9.65 20.71
N GLN A 154 3.48 9.21 21.91
CA GLN A 154 3.11 7.89 22.44
C GLN A 154 1.62 7.86 22.86
N GLN A 155 0.78 8.41 22.01
CA GLN A 155 -0.67 8.42 22.09
C GLN A 155 -1.27 8.33 20.70
N PHE A 156 -2.52 7.92 20.60
CA PHE A 156 -3.23 7.85 19.33
C PHE A 156 -3.37 9.26 18.72
N PRO A 157 -3.15 9.44 17.40
CA PRO A 157 -3.36 10.71 16.71
C PRO A 157 -4.79 11.22 16.88
N GLY A 158 -4.99 12.21 17.76
CA GLY A 158 -6.32 12.66 18.20
C GLY A 158 -7.25 13.12 17.07
N TRP A 159 -6.68 13.70 16.01
CA TRP A 159 -7.44 14.13 14.84
C TRP A 159 -8.05 12.99 14.01
N LEU A 160 -7.59 11.75 14.19
CA LEU A 160 -8.19 10.55 13.59
C LEU A 160 -9.22 9.87 14.50
N SER A 161 -9.39 10.29 15.76
CA SER A 161 -10.25 9.60 16.72
C SER A 161 -11.69 9.43 16.23
N GLY A 162 -12.24 10.45 15.56
CA GLY A 162 -13.58 10.41 14.98
C GLY A 162 -13.67 9.87 13.55
N VAL A 163 -12.54 9.52 12.93
CA VAL A 163 -12.50 9.01 11.54
C VAL A 163 -12.59 7.49 11.57
N LEU A 164 -13.80 6.96 11.55
CA LEU A 164 -14.14 5.54 11.62
C LEU A 164 -14.93 5.12 10.36
N PRO A 165 -14.25 4.94 9.22
CA PRO A 165 -14.93 4.65 7.96
C PRO A 165 -15.58 3.26 7.96
N THR A 166 -16.60 3.10 7.11
CA THR A 166 -17.03 1.80 6.61
C THR A 166 -16.34 1.57 5.27
N VAL A 167 -15.63 0.47 5.14
CA VAL A 167 -14.90 0.10 3.93
C VAL A 167 -15.52 -1.14 3.32
N HIS A 168 -15.85 -1.06 2.02
CA HIS A 168 -16.35 -2.18 1.26
C HIS A 168 -15.22 -2.77 0.42
N THR A 169 -14.83 -4.02 0.72
CA THR A 169 -13.90 -4.79 -0.11
C THR A 169 -14.68 -5.69 -1.07
N PRO A 170 -14.05 -6.32 -2.05
CA PRO A 170 -14.71 -7.32 -2.89
C PRO A 170 -15.35 -8.48 -2.11
N THR A 171 -14.85 -8.78 -0.92
CA THR A 171 -15.24 -9.97 -0.14
C THR A 171 -16.04 -9.66 1.12
N GLN A 172 -15.94 -8.44 1.68
CA GLN A 172 -16.59 -8.11 2.95
C GLN A 172 -16.79 -6.60 3.16
N THR A 173 -17.60 -6.27 4.16
CA THR A 173 -17.76 -4.89 4.67
C THR A 173 -17.08 -4.78 6.02
N ILE A 174 -16.22 -3.78 6.19
CA ILE A 174 -15.42 -3.54 7.40
C ILE A 174 -15.90 -2.23 8.01
N ASN A 175 -16.39 -2.27 9.25
CA ASN A 175 -16.62 -1.09 10.06
C ASN A 175 -15.40 -0.88 10.95
N VAL A 176 -14.65 0.20 10.73
CA VAL A 176 -13.44 0.47 11.51
C VAL A 176 -13.79 0.74 12.97
N ILE A 177 -13.14 0.00 13.85
CA ILE A 177 -13.21 0.16 15.31
C ILE A 177 -11.82 0.19 15.90
N ARG A 178 -11.65 0.85 17.04
CA ARG A 178 -10.36 0.98 17.74
C ARG A 178 -10.53 0.84 19.24
N ALA A 179 -9.46 0.42 19.91
CA ALA A 179 -9.36 0.37 21.36
C ALA A 179 -7.92 0.73 21.80
N PRO A 180 -7.44 1.98 21.58
CA PRO A 180 -6.07 2.36 21.90
C PRO A 180 -5.74 2.14 23.37
N GLY A 181 -4.52 1.63 23.63
CA GLY A 181 -4.07 1.24 24.99
C GLY A 181 -4.18 -0.26 25.23
N SER A 182 -4.71 -1.04 24.28
CA SER A 182 -4.72 -2.49 24.38
C SER A 182 -3.28 -3.03 24.41
N GLY A 183 -2.99 -3.95 25.34
CA GLY A 183 -1.67 -4.58 25.43
C GLY A 183 -0.59 -3.78 26.15
N GLY A 184 -0.90 -2.67 26.82
CA GLY A 184 0.03 -1.92 27.68
C GLY A 184 0.37 -0.51 27.20
N GLY A 185 1.39 0.09 27.79
CA GLY A 185 1.84 1.44 27.40
C GLY A 185 2.65 1.44 26.11
N LEU A 186 2.38 2.35 25.21
CA LEU A 186 3.09 2.44 23.92
C LEU A 186 4.60 2.66 24.10
N ALA A 187 5.03 3.39 25.13
CA ALA A 187 6.45 3.57 25.48
C ALA A 187 7.19 2.24 25.65
N SER A 188 6.61 1.28 26.36
CA SER A 188 7.22 -0.04 26.56
C SER A 188 7.25 -0.87 25.26
N ILE A 189 6.24 -0.74 24.43
CA ILE A 189 6.16 -1.44 23.14
C ILE A 189 7.28 -0.98 22.19
N VAL A 190 7.57 0.32 22.17
CA VAL A 190 8.52 0.92 21.22
C VAL A 190 9.95 1.06 21.78
N SER A 191 10.18 0.71 23.02
CA SER A 191 11.48 0.89 23.70
C SER A 191 12.65 0.21 22.98
N GLY A 192 12.41 -0.87 22.25
CA GLY A 192 13.40 -1.60 21.47
C GLY A 192 13.87 -0.90 20.19
N THR A 193 13.20 0.20 19.75
CA THR A 193 13.49 0.85 18.46
C THR A 193 14.92 1.37 18.39
N ALA A 194 15.41 2.04 19.45
CA ALA A 194 16.79 2.53 19.50
C ALA A 194 17.82 1.39 19.37
N THR A 195 17.54 0.24 19.99
CA THR A 195 18.36 -0.96 19.87
C THR A 195 18.34 -1.51 18.44
N ALA A 196 17.18 -1.56 17.79
CA ALA A 196 17.08 -1.94 16.38
C ALA A 196 17.90 -1.02 15.48
N MET A 197 17.78 0.30 15.68
CA MET A 197 18.52 1.33 14.92
C MET A 197 20.05 1.21 15.07
N SER A 198 20.56 0.61 16.13
CA SER A 198 22.01 0.39 16.35
C SER A 198 22.58 -0.83 15.61
N LYS A 199 21.76 -1.63 14.98
CA LYS A 199 22.18 -2.88 14.30
C LYS A 199 22.84 -2.60 12.95
N THR A 200 23.73 -3.51 12.54
CA THR A 200 24.57 -3.34 11.35
C THR A 200 24.18 -4.24 10.18
N THR A 201 23.21 -5.11 10.34
CA THR A 201 22.65 -5.92 9.23
C THR A 201 21.15 -5.74 9.14
N TYR A 202 20.62 -5.85 7.90
CA TYR A 202 19.18 -5.73 7.66
C TYR A 202 18.35 -6.68 8.54
N GLY A 203 18.74 -7.95 8.64
CA GLY A 203 17.97 -8.92 9.44
C GLY A 203 17.96 -8.59 10.94
N GLN A 204 19.07 -8.09 11.49
CA GLN A 204 19.14 -7.67 12.89
C GLN A 204 18.34 -6.38 13.17
N PHE A 205 18.22 -5.49 12.17
CA PHE A 205 17.38 -4.30 12.23
C PHE A 205 15.90 -4.67 12.06
N SER A 206 15.56 -5.37 11.01
CA SER A 206 14.17 -5.60 10.60
C SER A 206 13.40 -6.53 11.54
N SER A 207 14.06 -7.52 12.15
CA SER A 207 13.39 -8.48 13.02
C SER A 207 12.77 -7.83 14.28
N PRO A 208 13.48 -7.04 15.09
CA PRO A 208 12.85 -6.34 16.22
C PRO A 208 11.86 -5.26 15.75
N ILE A 209 12.10 -4.58 14.63
CA ILE A 209 11.15 -3.62 14.05
C ILE A 209 9.83 -4.31 13.69
N ASN A 210 9.86 -5.52 13.13
CA ASN A 210 8.64 -6.29 12.86
C ASN A 210 7.87 -6.64 14.13
N GLY A 211 8.56 -7.00 15.22
CA GLY A 211 7.92 -7.21 16.53
C GLY A 211 7.23 -5.96 17.07
N ILE A 212 7.89 -4.82 17.00
CA ILE A 212 7.34 -3.51 17.40
C ILE A 212 6.14 -3.15 16.51
N HIS A 213 6.25 -3.33 15.21
CA HIS A 213 5.18 -3.13 14.24
C HIS A 213 3.89 -3.85 14.67
N GLY A 214 3.95 -5.18 14.89
CA GLY A 214 2.79 -5.96 15.32
C GLY A 214 2.26 -5.50 16.68
N SER A 215 3.14 -5.10 17.61
CA SER A 215 2.73 -4.62 18.92
C SER A 215 2.00 -3.28 18.87
N VAL A 216 2.37 -2.37 17.95
CA VAL A 216 1.63 -1.11 17.72
C VAL A 216 0.25 -1.38 17.11
N HIS A 217 0.13 -2.32 16.19
CA HIS A 217 -1.16 -2.80 15.68
C HIS A 217 -2.09 -3.26 16.81
N ILE A 218 -1.59 -4.12 17.68
CA ILE A 218 -2.33 -4.62 18.85
C ILE A 218 -2.66 -3.48 19.82
N TRP A 219 -1.74 -2.54 20.03
CA TRP A 219 -1.96 -1.40 20.92
C TRP A 219 -3.10 -0.49 20.42
N VAL A 220 -3.19 -0.22 19.12
CA VAL A 220 -4.33 0.52 18.54
C VAL A 220 -5.63 -0.27 18.69
N GLY A 221 -5.55 -1.58 18.58
CA GLY A 221 -6.66 -2.49 18.81
C GLY A 221 -7.74 -2.46 17.70
N GLY A 222 -8.81 -3.21 17.93
CA GLY A 222 -9.94 -3.28 16.99
C GLY A 222 -9.49 -3.73 15.59
N THR A 223 -9.89 -3.00 14.56
CA THR A 223 -9.56 -3.30 13.15
C THR A 223 -8.04 -3.39 12.92
N MET A 224 -7.26 -2.56 13.61
CA MET A 224 -5.79 -2.60 13.48
C MET A 224 -5.16 -3.89 14.00
N SER A 225 -5.81 -4.63 14.92
CA SER A 225 -5.30 -5.91 15.43
C SER A 225 -5.46 -7.07 14.47
N ASP A 226 -6.26 -6.92 13.43
CA ASP A 226 -6.48 -7.92 12.38
C ASP A 226 -5.68 -7.53 11.13
N ALA A 227 -4.60 -8.27 10.87
CA ALA A 227 -3.73 -8.01 9.73
C ALA A 227 -4.49 -8.00 8.40
N ALA A 228 -5.53 -8.82 8.24
CA ALA A 228 -6.28 -8.91 6.99
C ALA A 228 -7.03 -7.62 6.64
N VAL A 229 -7.47 -6.85 7.63
CA VAL A 229 -8.35 -5.69 7.42
C VAL A 229 -7.77 -4.37 7.94
N SER A 230 -6.60 -4.42 8.57
CA SER A 230 -5.97 -3.24 9.20
C SER A 230 -5.80 -2.02 8.28
N PRO A 231 -5.57 -2.14 6.94
CA PRO A 231 -5.47 -0.97 6.06
C PRO A 231 -6.78 -0.21 5.85
N ALA A 232 -7.92 -0.75 6.29
CA ALA A 232 -9.19 -0.02 6.33
C ALA A 232 -9.15 1.17 7.30
N ASP A 233 -8.29 1.09 8.31
CA ASP A 233 -8.09 2.16 9.28
C ASP A 233 -7.08 3.19 8.76
N PRO A 234 -7.42 4.50 8.67
CA PRO A 234 -6.50 5.52 8.21
C PRO A 234 -5.19 5.60 9.03
N VAL A 235 -5.18 5.20 10.30
CA VAL A 235 -3.94 5.19 11.12
C VAL A 235 -2.94 4.14 10.66
N PHE A 236 -3.37 3.09 9.99
CA PHE A 236 -2.48 2.08 9.38
C PHE A 236 -1.40 2.75 8.52
N TRP A 237 -1.81 3.65 7.66
CA TRP A 237 -0.93 4.31 6.71
C TRP A 237 0.10 5.21 7.39
N LEU A 238 -0.30 5.90 8.47
CA LEU A 238 0.62 6.71 9.29
C LEU A 238 1.64 5.84 10.05
N HIS A 239 1.17 4.71 10.58
CA HIS A 239 2.02 3.75 11.29
C HIS A 239 3.07 3.14 10.35
N HIS A 240 2.66 2.66 9.18
CA HIS A 240 3.57 2.09 8.19
C HIS A 240 4.50 3.13 7.56
N ALA A 241 4.05 4.38 7.38
CA ALA A 241 4.92 5.47 6.97
C ALA A 241 6.03 5.73 8.00
N ASN A 242 5.76 5.59 9.31
CA ASN A 242 6.81 5.68 10.33
C ASN A 242 7.80 4.51 10.27
N LEU A 243 7.32 3.29 10.04
CA LEU A 243 8.21 2.13 9.84
C LEU A 243 9.13 2.32 8.63
N ASP A 244 8.58 2.81 7.55
CA ASP A 244 9.33 3.13 6.32
C ASP A 244 10.35 4.25 6.55
N ARG A 245 9.98 5.29 7.31
CA ARG A 245 10.88 6.37 7.75
C ARG A 245 12.03 5.84 8.61
N LEU A 246 11.74 4.97 9.57
CA LEU A 246 12.76 4.34 10.42
C LEU A 246 13.72 3.48 9.58
N TRP A 247 13.20 2.71 8.63
CA TRP A 247 14.06 1.96 7.71
C TRP A 247 14.93 2.88 6.86
N TRP A 248 14.38 3.96 6.31
CA TRP A 248 15.13 4.93 5.53
C TRP A 248 16.22 5.63 6.35
N ALA A 249 15.89 6.01 7.60
CA ALA A 249 16.86 6.59 8.52
C ALA A 249 17.98 5.61 8.87
N TRP A 250 17.66 4.35 9.17
CA TRP A 250 18.64 3.31 9.44
C TRP A 250 19.50 3.03 8.21
N TYR A 251 18.89 2.85 7.05
CA TYR A 251 19.57 2.59 5.78
C TYR A 251 20.65 3.62 5.48
N ASN A 252 20.39 4.91 5.74
CA ASN A 252 21.33 6.01 5.52
C ASN A 252 22.24 6.30 6.72
N SER A 253 22.11 5.57 7.83
CA SER A 253 22.96 5.73 9.00
C SER A 253 24.32 5.01 8.82
N PRO A 254 25.36 5.36 9.62
CA PRO A 254 26.59 4.61 9.64
C PRO A 254 26.41 3.12 9.99
N GLN A 255 25.39 2.79 10.79
CA GLN A 255 25.08 1.42 11.18
C GLN A 255 24.48 0.62 10.04
N GLY A 256 23.49 1.19 9.36
CA GLY A 256 22.83 0.55 8.23
C GLY A 256 23.69 0.49 6.99
N ASN A 257 24.50 1.51 6.76
CA ASN A 257 25.49 1.60 5.67
C ASN A 257 24.95 1.06 4.33
N HIS A 258 23.76 1.47 3.96
CA HIS A 258 23.06 1.06 2.74
C HIS A 258 22.82 -0.45 2.59
N GLN A 259 22.70 -1.17 3.71
CA GLN A 259 22.34 -2.58 3.72
C GLN A 259 20.93 -2.80 3.20
N ASN A 260 20.80 -3.63 2.18
CA ASN A 260 19.52 -3.99 1.58
C ASN A 260 18.95 -5.30 2.16
N PRO A 261 17.63 -5.53 2.04
CA PRO A 261 17.05 -6.84 2.29
C PRO A 261 17.76 -7.92 1.47
N PRO A 262 18.08 -9.10 2.05
CA PRO A 262 18.74 -10.19 1.33
C PRO A 262 17.75 -10.98 0.46
N LEU A 263 17.08 -10.28 -0.48
CA LEU A 263 16.08 -10.84 -1.37
C LEU A 263 16.63 -10.98 -2.78
N SER A 264 16.31 -12.09 -3.45
CA SER A 264 16.75 -12.36 -4.82
C SER A 264 15.75 -13.27 -5.57
N GLY A 265 15.81 -13.26 -6.90
CA GLY A 265 14.91 -14.06 -7.73
C GLY A 265 13.44 -13.72 -7.49
N SER A 266 12.60 -14.74 -7.34
CA SER A 266 11.17 -14.56 -7.05
C SER A 266 10.90 -13.87 -5.71
N ASP A 267 11.80 -14.04 -4.72
CA ASP A 267 11.63 -13.44 -3.41
C ASP A 267 11.78 -11.91 -3.44
N ALA A 268 12.48 -11.39 -4.45
CA ALA A 268 12.62 -9.94 -4.65
C ALA A 268 11.39 -9.31 -5.30
N LEU A 269 10.42 -10.08 -5.81
CA LEU A 269 9.18 -9.54 -6.37
C LEU A 269 8.26 -9.06 -5.24
N MET A 270 7.69 -7.88 -5.41
CA MET A 270 6.71 -7.30 -4.48
C MET A 270 5.28 -7.61 -4.96
N ASP A 271 4.96 -8.93 -5.01
CA ASP A 271 3.63 -9.38 -5.45
C ASP A 271 2.49 -8.68 -4.69
N PRO A 272 1.37 -8.42 -5.36
CA PRO A 272 0.98 -8.80 -6.72
C PRO A 272 1.46 -7.81 -7.80
N TRP A 273 2.33 -6.87 -7.45
CA TRP A 273 2.83 -5.85 -8.38
C TRP A 273 4.11 -6.30 -9.09
N THR A 274 4.49 -5.54 -10.10
CA THR A 274 5.72 -5.79 -10.87
C THR A 274 6.97 -5.14 -10.27
N TYR A 275 6.83 -4.46 -9.13
CA TYR A 275 7.96 -3.90 -8.39
C TYR A 275 8.85 -5.01 -7.84
N THR A 276 10.13 -4.72 -7.78
CA THR A 276 11.13 -5.58 -7.14
C THR A 276 11.75 -4.88 -5.94
N GLU A 277 12.42 -5.60 -5.06
CA GLU A 277 13.13 -5.01 -3.93
C GLU A 277 14.12 -3.91 -4.38
N PRO A 278 14.94 -4.06 -5.44
CA PRO A 278 15.78 -2.97 -5.94
C PRO A 278 15.04 -1.68 -6.27
N ASP A 279 13.79 -1.74 -6.74
CA ASP A 279 12.98 -0.55 -7.05
C ASP A 279 12.60 0.23 -5.79
N THR A 280 12.69 -0.40 -4.63
CA THR A 280 12.33 0.20 -3.33
C THR A 280 13.49 0.89 -2.62
N ARG A 281 14.74 0.73 -3.08
CA ARG A 281 15.96 1.19 -2.38
C ARG A 281 16.10 2.69 -2.27
N ASN A 282 15.56 3.42 -3.24
CA ASN A 282 15.63 4.88 -3.29
C ASN A 282 14.23 5.49 -3.24
N ILE A 283 13.88 6.11 -2.13
CA ILE A 283 12.56 6.73 -1.96
C ILE A 283 12.32 7.88 -2.94
N ALA A 284 13.38 8.57 -3.40
CA ALA A 284 13.23 9.63 -4.39
C ALA A 284 12.74 9.08 -5.74
N SER A 285 13.04 7.82 -6.08
CA SER A 285 12.52 7.16 -7.28
C SER A 285 11.02 6.85 -7.17
N LEU A 286 10.49 6.85 -5.95
CA LEU A 286 9.07 6.73 -5.62
C LEU A 286 8.43 8.11 -5.31
N HIS A 287 9.12 9.19 -5.65
CA HIS A 287 8.65 10.58 -5.58
C HIS A 287 8.24 11.05 -4.18
N TYR A 288 8.86 10.55 -3.11
CA TYR A 288 8.65 11.08 -1.76
C TYR A 288 9.93 11.26 -0.96
N ALA A 289 9.86 12.05 0.10
CA ALA A 289 10.89 12.25 1.10
C ALA A 289 10.25 12.42 2.49
N TYR A 290 11.02 12.15 3.54
CA TYR A 290 10.64 12.45 4.91
C TYR A 290 11.24 13.78 5.36
N VAL A 291 10.44 14.63 6.03
CA VAL A 291 10.81 15.95 6.54
C VAL A 291 10.37 16.14 7.98
#